data_21fb0302fccd2761dab0a5126ea2826b
#
_entry.id   21fb0302fccd2761dab0a5126ea2826b
#
_cell.length_a   1.000
_cell.length_b   1.000
_cell.length_c   1.000
_cell.angle_alpha   90.00
_cell.angle_beta   90.00
_cell.angle_gamma   90.00
#
_symmetry.space_group_name_H-M   'P 1'
#
loop_
_entity.id
_entity.type
_entity.pdbx_description
1 polymer ?
#
loop_
_entity_poly.entity_id
_entity_poly.type
_entity_poly.pdbx_seq_one_letter_code
_entity_poly.pdbx_strand_id
1 'polypeptide(L)'
;MVGDRLLTAVRPPLFDNPTTIGIFENKSETFFSADCFGAITPTPAQNADDISEGDLTQGAISWASADSPWVHMVEPGVFSQSLDRIRQMAPKMILSAHLPPAQGKTEQMLGLLARVPTSSPFVAPNQMLLEQILA
;
A
#
# COMPACT_ATOMS: atom_id res chain seq x y z
N MET A 1 23.94 8.18 4.57
CA MET A 1 24.06 7.24 5.71
C MET A 1 23.70 7.96 7.00
N VAL A 2 23.07 7.26 7.92
CA VAL A 2 22.74 7.76 9.26
C VAL A 2 23.35 6.76 10.24
N GLY A 3 24.45 7.17 10.88
CA GLY A 3 25.28 6.24 11.65
C GLY A 3 25.82 5.10 10.75
N ASP A 4 25.58 3.85 11.13
CA ASP A 4 25.97 2.64 10.40
C ASP A 4 24.86 2.12 9.45
N ARG A 5 23.80 2.92 9.22
CA ARG A 5 22.65 2.55 8.39
C ARG A 5 22.70 3.24 7.03
N LEU A 6 22.52 2.46 5.99
CA LEU A 6 22.27 2.97 4.65
C LEU A 6 20.76 3.15 4.45
N LEU A 7 20.37 4.36 4.07
CA LEU A 7 18.99 4.69 3.71
C LEU A 7 18.96 4.93 2.21
N THR A 8 18.08 4.22 1.52
CA THR A 8 17.86 4.37 0.09
C THR A 8 16.48 4.97 -0.16
N ALA A 9 16.45 6.11 -0.85
CA ALA A 9 15.20 6.71 -1.30
C ALA A 9 14.60 5.87 -2.42
N VAL A 10 13.33 5.50 -2.28
CA VAL A 10 12.63 4.62 -3.22
C VAL A 10 11.25 5.22 -3.50
N ARG A 11 10.92 5.40 -4.78
CA ARG A 11 9.55 5.74 -5.14
C ARG A 11 8.66 4.53 -4.88
N PRO A 12 7.62 4.64 -4.03
CA PRO A 12 6.68 3.54 -3.85
C PRO A 12 5.88 3.30 -5.14
N PRO A 13 5.37 2.08 -5.37
CA PRO A 13 4.59 1.74 -6.56
C PRO A 13 3.31 2.57 -6.73
N LEU A 14 2.67 2.93 -5.62
CA LEU A 14 1.49 3.80 -5.57
C LEU A 14 1.80 5.03 -4.73
N PHE A 15 1.26 6.16 -5.15
CA PHE A 15 1.44 7.46 -4.50
C PHE A 15 0.34 8.42 -4.96
N ASP A 16 -0.15 9.24 -4.06
CA ASP A 16 -1.09 10.33 -4.34
C ASP A 16 -0.38 11.58 -4.92
N ASN A 17 0.90 11.76 -4.58
CA ASN A 17 1.69 12.91 -4.97
C ASN A 17 3.02 12.47 -5.60
N PRO A 18 3.44 13.05 -6.74
CA PRO A 18 4.68 12.68 -7.42
C PRO A 18 5.96 12.94 -6.62
N THR A 19 5.89 13.70 -5.53
CA THR A 19 7.01 13.94 -4.61
C THR A 19 7.09 12.92 -3.47
N THR A 20 6.12 12.02 -3.36
CA THR A 20 6.13 10.95 -2.34
C THR A 20 7.36 10.06 -2.51
N ILE A 21 8.09 9.90 -1.42
CA ILE A 21 9.30 9.07 -1.33
C ILE A 21 9.17 8.13 -0.14
N GLY A 22 9.38 6.85 -0.39
CA GLY A 22 9.63 5.86 0.64
C GLY A 22 11.12 5.74 0.93
N ILE A 23 11.45 5.05 2.01
CA ILE A 23 12.85 4.81 2.45
C ILE A 23 13.03 3.32 2.70
N PHE A 24 14.03 2.72 2.07
CA PHE A 24 14.49 1.40 2.41
C PHE A 24 15.73 1.49 3.33
N GLU A 25 15.63 0.92 4.52
CA GLU A 25 16.73 0.81 5.47
C GLU A 25 17.31 -0.59 5.38
N ASN A 26 18.60 -0.68 4.96
CA ASN A 26 19.18 -1.94 4.54
C ASN A 26 19.61 -2.86 5.69
N LYS A 27 19.84 -2.35 6.89
CA LYS A 27 20.31 -3.16 8.03
C LYS A 27 19.19 -3.99 8.65
N SER A 28 18.01 -3.41 8.79
CA SER A 28 16.80 -4.11 9.23
C SER A 28 15.96 -4.63 8.07
N GLU A 29 16.34 -4.32 6.83
CA GLU A 29 15.59 -4.66 5.62
C GLU A 29 14.14 -4.17 5.71
N THR A 30 13.97 -2.93 6.23
CA THR A 30 12.67 -2.31 6.44
C THR A 30 12.37 -1.29 5.35
N PHE A 31 11.19 -1.39 4.75
CA PHE A 31 10.68 -0.41 3.79
C PHE A 31 9.61 0.46 4.43
N PHE A 32 9.92 1.73 4.62
CA PHE A 32 8.98 2.79 4.98
C PHE A 32 8.33 3.29 3.71
N SER A 33 7.08 2.92 3.48
CA SER A 33 6.45 3.02 2.16
C SER A 33 5.56 4.25 1.98
N ALA A 34 5.56 5.20 2.92
CA ALA A 34 4.59 6.29 2.99
C ALA A 34 3.15 5.72 2.99
N ASP A 35 2.27 6.23 2.12
CA ASP A 35 0.87 5.77 2.05
C ASP A 35 0.68 4.45 1.27
N CYS A 36 1.69 4.06 0.48
CA CYS A 36 1.66 2.79 -0.24
C CYS A 36 1.58 1.60 0.73
N PHE A 37 0.94 0.52 0.32
CA PHE A 37 0.66 -0.66 1.14
C PHE A 37 -0.25 -0.41 2.36
N GLY A 38 -1.01 0.68 2.35
CA GLY A 38 -2.07 0.91 3.32
C GLY A 38 -3.26 -0.02 3.12
N ALA A 39 -4.14 -0.08 4.11
CA ALA A 39 -5.42 -0.79 4.02
C ALA A 39 -6.48 -0.11 4.90
N ILE A 40 -7.73 -0.09 4.42
CA ILE A 40 -8.89 0.27 5.24
C ILE A 40 -9.31 -0.98 6.01
N THR A 41 -9.25 -0.94 7.33
CA THR A 41 -9.58 -2.08 8.19
C THR A 41 -10.79 -1.78 9.05
N PRO A 42 -11.67 -2.77 9.31
CA PRO A 42 -12.88 -2.56 10.11
C PRO A 42 -12.57 -2.28 11.59
N THR A 43 -11.43 -2.78 12.09
CA THR A 43 -10.99 -2.60 13.46
C THR A 43 -9.51 -2.31 13.52
N PRO A 44 -9.03 -1.55 14.52
CA PRO A 44 -7.59 -1.36 14.75
C PRO A 44 -6.90 -2.71 15.01
N ALA A 45 -5.70 -2.86 14.48
CA ALA A 45 -4.83 -4.01 14.69
C ALA A 45 -3.41 -3.54 15.09
N GLN A 46 -2.66 -4.36 15.81
CA GLN A 46 -1.28 -4.04 16.19
C GLN A 46 -0.27 -4.50 15.13
N ASN A 47 -0.58 -5.60 14.45
CA ASN A 47 0.23 -6.15 13.36
C ASN A 47 -0.69 -6.50 12.18
N ALA A 48 -0.13 -6.54 10.97
CA ALA A 48 -0.90 -6.96 9.79
C ALA A 48 -1.35 -8.43 9.87
N ASP A 49 -0.68 -9.26 10.67
CA ASP A 49 -1.08 -10.63 10.94
C ASP A 49 -2.38 -10.76 11.77
N ASP A 50 -2.75 -9.73 12.51
CA ASP A 50 -3.97 -9.69 13.31
C ASP A 50 -5.21 -9.38 12.45
N ILE A 51 -5.02 -9.01 11.17
CA ILE A 51 -6.09 -8.68 10.23
C ILE A 51 -6.43 -9.95 9.44
N SER A 52 -7.72 -10.27 9.31
CA SER A 52 -8.14 -11.40 8.48
C SER A 52 -7.69 -11.22 7.03
N GLU A 53 -7.40 -12.31 6.33
CA GLU A 53 -6.97 -12.26 4.92
C GLU A 53 -8.01 -11.54 4.03
N GLY A 54 -9.30 -11.75 4.31
CA GLY A 54 -10.40 -11.10 3.59
C GLY A 54 -10.41 -9.59 3.81
N ASP A 55 -10.30 -9.15 5.06
CA ASP A 55 -10.29 -7.72 5.41
C ASP A 55 -9.03 -7.03 4.88
N LEU A 56 -7.87 -7.68 4.99
CA LEU A 56 -6.62 -7.14 4.44
C LEU A 56 -6.70 -7.00 2.92
N THR A 57 -7.21 -8.01 2.23
CA THR A 57 -7.37 -8.00 0.76
C THR A 57 -8.30 -6.88 0.33
N GLN A 58 -9.50 -6.83 0.89
CA GLN A 58 -10.49 -5.81 0.54
C GLN A 58 -10.00 -4.41 0.92
N GLY A 59 -9.43 -4.29 2.12
CA GLY A 59 -8.94 -3.02 2.64
C GLY A 59 -7.78 -2.45 1.84
N ALA A 60 -6.81 -3.30 1.44
CA ALA A 60 -5.66 -2.87 0.64
C ALA A 60 -6.07 -2.42 -0.77
N ILE A 61 -6.98 -3.13 -1.43
CA ILE A 61 -7.50 -2.75 -2.75
C ILE A 61 -8.30 -1.44 -2.65
N SER A 62 -9.16 -1.32 -1.66
CA SER A 62 -9.96 -0.09 -1.45
C SER A 62 -9.08 1.11 -1.15
N TRP A 63 -8.09 0.96 -0.26
CA TRP A 63 -7.13 2.01 0.05
C TRP A 63 -6.36 2.46 -1.19
N ALA A 64 -5.73 1.52 -1.90
CA ALA A 64 -4.93 1.81 -3.08
C ALA A 64 -5.74 2.51 -4.18
N SER A 65 -7.01 2.12 -4.36
CA SER A 65 -7.92 2.74 -5.32
C SER A 65 -8.32 4.16 -4.93
N ALA A 66 -8.48 4.44 -3.63
CA ALA A 66 -8.87 5.75 -3.12
C ALA A 66 -7.68 6.73 -3.10
N ASP A 67 -6.52 6.25 -2.61
CA ASP A 67 -5.30 7.03 -2.46
C ASP A 67 -4.64 7.35 -3.81
N SER A 68 -4.62 6.37 -4.70
CA SER A 68 -3.94 6.47 -6.00
C SER A 68 -4.89 6.13 -7.15
N PRO A 69 -5.95 6.92 -7.40
CA PRO A 69 -6.99 6.58 -8.38
C PRO A 69 -6.48 6.48 -9.81
N TRP A 70 -5.34 7.08 -10.13
CA TRP A 70 -4.67 6.97 -11.42
C TRP A 70 -4.27 5.54 -11.78
N VAL A 71 -4.19 4.63 -10.79
CA VAL A 71 -3.81 3.22 -11.02
C VAL A 71 -4.75 2.50 -11.99
N HIS A 72 -6.02 2.90 -12.05
CA HIS A 72 -7.00 2.35 -12.98
C HIS A 72 -6.86 2.85 -14.42
N MET A 73 -5.96 3.80 -14.66
CA MET A 73 -5.67 4.38 -15.99
C MET A 73 -4.33 3.89 -16.56
N VAL A 74 -3.60 3.06 -15.82
CA VAL A 74 -2.31 2.50 -16.27
C VAL A 74 -2.49 1.10 -16.86
N GLU A 75 -1.59 0.77 -17.78
CA GLU A 75 -1.53 -0.58 -18.32
C GLU A 75 -1.00 -1.54 -17.23
N PRO A 76 -1.72 -2.65 -16.91
CA PRO A 76 -1.37 -3.53 -15.78
C PRO A 76 0.04 -4.11 -15.84
N GLY A 77 0.54 -4.45 -17.03
CA GLY A 77 1.88 -4.98 -17.21
C GLY A 77 2.97 -3.95 -16.91
N VAL A 78 2.73 -2.68 -17.24
CA VAL A 78 3.64 -1.57 -16.90
C VAL A 78 3.63 -1.33 -15.39
N PHE A 79 2.45 -1.36 -14.77
CA PHE A 79 2.34 -1.24 -13.32
C PHE A 79 3.08 -2.37 -12.59
N SER A 80 2.95 -3.61 -13.07
CA SER A 80 3.62 -4.77 -12.51
C SER A 80 5.15 -4.59 -12.42
N GLN A 81 5.76 -3.92 -13.41
CA GLN A 81 7.21 -3.64 -13.39
C GLN A 81 7.62 -2.74 -12.21
N SER A 82 6.73 -1.84 -11.77
CA SER A 82 7.00 -1.01 -10.59
C SER A 82 7.06 -1.83 -9.30
N LEU A 83 6.32 -2.93 -9.24
CA LEU A 83 6.32 -3.86 -8.10
C LEU A 83 7.62 -4.67 -8.03
N ASP A 84 8.21 -5.00 -9.18
CA ASP A 84 9.45 -5.79 -9.24
C ASP A 84 10.61 -5.10 -8.54
N ARG A 85 10.64 -3.77 -8.54
CA ARG A 85 11.66 -3.02 -7.81
C ARG A 85 11.61 -3.29 -6.30
N ILE A 86 10.40 -3.32 -5.74
CA ILE A 86 10.22 -3.64 -4.32
C ILE A 86 10.54 -5.11 -4.06
N ARG A 87 10.12 -6.00 -4.96
CA ARG A 87 10.43 -7.43 -4.87
C ARG A 87 11.93 -7.69 -4.85
N GLN A 88 12.71 -7.02 -5.70
CA GLN A 88 14.17 -7.13 -5.75
C GLN A 88 14.86 -6.64 -4.47
N MET A 89 14.30 -5.64 -3.80
CA MET A 89 14.82 -5.19 -2.50
C MET A 89 14.50 -6.18 -1.37
N ALA A 90 13.48 -7.02 -1.57
CA ALA A 90 13.04 -8.07 -0.65
C ALA A 90 12.92 -7.61 0.81
N PRO A 91 12.16 -6.54 1.11
CA PRO A 91 12.04 -6.07 2.49
C PRO A 91 11.44 -7.15 3.39
N LYS A 92 12.00 -7.29 4.59
CA LYS A 92 11.47 -8.19 5.62
C LYS A 92 10.30 -7.56 6.38
N MET A 93 10.27 -6.23 6.41
CA MET A 93 9.24 -5.43 7.07
C MET A 93 8.78 -4.32 6.14
N ILE A 94 7.46 -4.15 6.01
CA ILE A 94 6.85 -2.97 5.41
C ILE A 94 6.17 -2.16 6.52
N LEU A 95 6.50 -0.88 6.58
CA LEU A 95 5.86 0.11 7.45
C LEU A 95 5.17 1.16 6.58
N SER A 96 3.86 1.07 6.52
CA SER A 96 2.98 2.03 5.85
C SER A 96 2.39 3.00 6.87
N ALA A 97 2.05 4.20 6.43
CA ALA A 97 1.32 5.16 7.26
C ALA A 97 -0.11 4.68 7.60
N HIS A 98 -0.66 3.76 6.80
CA HIS A 98 -2.07 3.32 6.88
C HIS A 98 -2.23 1.80 7.01
N LEU A 99 -1.22 1.12 7.55
CA LEU A 99 -1.28 -0.29 7.90
C LEU A 99 -0.37 -0.54 9.10
N PRO A 100 -0.76 -1.36 10.09
CA PRO A 100 0.16 -1.80 11.12
C PRO A 100 1.34 -2.58 10.51
N PRO A 101 2.46 -2.75 11.25
CA PRO A 101 3.66 -3.40 10.73
C PRO A 101 3.36 -4.72 10.02
N ALA A 102 3.83 -4.84 8.78
CA ALA A 102 3.64 -6.02 7.93
C ALA A 102 4.96 -6.78 7.79
N GLN A 103 5.25 -7.67 8.74
CA GLN A 103 6.45 -8.49 8.74
C GLN A 103 6.26 -9.76 7.91
N GLY A 104 7.23 -10.03 7.01
CA GLY A 104 7.20 -11.24 6.19
C GLY A 104 6.08 -11.30 5.16
N LYS A 105 5.40 -10.18 4.89
CA LYS A 105 4.21 -10.12 4.00
C LYS A 105 4.48 -9.48 2.65
N THR A 106 5.73 -9.25 2.29
CA THR A 106 6.09 -8.50 1.07
C THR A 106 5.42 -9.08 -0.18
N GLU A 107 5.53 -10.38 -0.42
CA GLU A 107 4.92 -11.00 -1.61
C GLU A 107 3.39 -10.97 -1.56
N GLN A 108 2.79 -11.16 -0.38
CA GLN A 108 1.34 -11.01 -0.22
C GLN A 108 0.89 -9.60 -0.59
N MET A 109 1.55 -8.58 -0.04
CA MET A 109 1.20 -7.18 -0.28
C MET A 109 1.43 -6.77 -1.74
N LEU A 110 2.52 -7.22 -2.37
CA LEU A 110 2.77 -7.00 -3.80
C LEU A 110 1.70 -7.68 -4.66
N GLY A 111 1.28 -8.89 -4.30
CA GLY A 111 0.19 -9.60 -4.96
C GLY A 111 -1.15 -8.87 -4.87
N LEU A 112 -1.45 -8.22 -3.74
CA LEU A 112 -2.63 -7.38 -3.57
C LEU A 112 -2.56 -6.14 -4.49
N LEU A 113 -1.43 -5.42 -4.49
CA LEU A 113 -1.26 -4.26 -5.36
C LEU A 113 -1.36 -4.61 -6.85
N ALA A 114 -0.84 -5.76 -7.25
CA ALA A 114 -0.91 -6.21 -8.65
C ALA A 114 -2.36 -6.36 -9.17
N ARG A 115 -3.33 -6.53 -8.28
CA ARG A 115 -4.76 -6.67 -8.62
C ARG A 115 -5.47 -5.33 -8.77
N VAL A 116 -4.92 -4.25 -8.21
CA VAL A 116 -5.61 -2.95 -8.13
C VAL A 116 -5.94 -2.38 -9.52
N PRO A 117 -5.04 -2.38 -10.53
CA PRO A 117 -5.36 -1.81 -11.84
C PRO A 117 -6.62 -2.37 -12.51
N THR A 118 -6.94 -3.63 -12.22
CA THR A 118 -8.10 -4.34 -12.80
C THR A 118 -9.27 -4.50 -11.83
N SER A 119 -9.15 -4.01 -10.61
CA SER A 119 -10.23 -4.00 -9.62
C SER A 119 -11.23 -2.89 -9.91
N SER A 120 -12.40 -2.94 -9.24
CA SER A 120 -13.35 -1.84 -9.31
C SER A 120 -12.75 -0.57 -8.69
N PRO A 121 -12.81 0.59 -9.36
CA PRO A 121 -12.39 1.86 -8.78
C PRO A 121 -13.15 2.20 -7.50
N PHE A 122 -12.49 2.88 -6.59
CA PHE A 122 -13.18 3.46 -5.44
C PHE A 122 -14.15 4.54 -5.90
N VAL A 123 -15.40 4.46 -5.44
CA VAL A 123 -16.44 5.45 -5.69
C VAL A 123 -16.79 6.11 -4.37
N ALA A 124 -16.53 7.41 -4.28
CA ALA A 124 -16.88 8.19 -3.10
C ALA A 124 -18.40 8.25 -2.90
N PRO A 125 -18.88 8.35 -1.66
CA PRO A 125 -20.31 8.54 -1.39
C PRO A 125 -20.82 9.81 -2.07
N ASN A 126 -21.97 9.70 -2.73
CA ASN A 126 -22.66 10.85 -3.30
C ASN A 126 -23.56 11.53 -2.23
N GLN A 127 -24.18 12.66 -2.58
CA GLN A 127 -25.03 13.43 -1.66
C GLN A 127 -26.15 12.58 -1.06
N MET A 128 -26.80 11.74 -1.85
CA MET A 128 -27.90 10.89 -1.39
C MET A 128 -27.45 9.89 -0.32
N LEU A 129 -26.27 9.26 -0.51
CA LEU A 129 -25.72 8.32 0.47
C LEU A 129 -25.27 9.07 1.74
N LEU A 130 -24.69 10.26 1.60
CA LEU A 130 -24.32 11.09 2.74
C LEU A 130 -25.55 11.45 3.60
N GLU A 131 -26.65 11.86 2.98
CA GLU A 131 -27.92 12.17 3.67
C GLU A 131 -28.48 10.95 4.40
N GLN A 132 -28.36 9.75 3.83
CA GLN A 132 -28.75 8.50 4.48
C GLN A 132 -27.91 8.16 5.71
N ILE A 133 -26.60 8.45 5.66
CA ILE A 133 -25.69 8.21 6.79
C ILE A 133 -25.92 9.21 7.94
N LEU A 134 -26.31 10.44 7.62
CA LEU A 134 -26.53 11.51 8.60
C LEU A 134 -27.96 11.54 9.17
N ALA A 135 -28.89 10.75 8.63
CA ALA A 135 -30.28 10.65 9.10
C ALA A 135 -30.40 9.70 10.31
#